data_c39c794e6d171f8db7c5927e4e14456c
#
_entry.id   c39c794e6d171f8db7c5927e4e14456c
#
_cell.length_a   1.000
_cell.length_b   1.000
_cell.length_c   1.000
_cell.angle_alpha   90.00
_cell.angle_beta   90.00
_cell.angle_gamma   90.00
#
_symmetry.space_group_name_H-M   'P 1'
#
loop_
_entity.id
_entity.type
_entity.pdbx_description
1 polymer ?
#
loop_
_entity_poly.entity_id
_entity_poly.type
_entity_poly.pdbx_seq_one_letter_code
_entity_poly.pdbx_strand_id
1 'polypeptide(L)'
;ADKVLLNPKGMIEWRGIASAPLFYKDLLQKLGIEMQIFKVGTYKSAVEPFTSTEMSPANREQVTAFIHSIWGQVTEGVSASRSLPVDSLNAYADRMLMFYPAEESVQCGLADTLIYRNDVRNYLKQWVDLKEDDRLPVLGLNDMINVKKNMPKDKSGNIVAVYYASGEITDYSGSSASEEGIVGTKVIRDLRKLKDNDDVKAVVLRVNSPGGSAFASEQIWHAVKELKTKKPVIV
;
A
#
# COMPACT_ATOMS: atom_id res chain seq x y z
N ALA A 1 5.58 15.41 -7.46
CA ALA A 1 4.94 16.17 -8.55
C ALA A 1 5.62 17.54 -8.66
N ASP A 2 5.85 18.03 -9.88
CA ASP A 2 6.49 19.35 -10.10
C ASP A 2 5.55 20.50 -9.72
N LYS A 3 4.25 20.29 -9.89
CA LYS A 3 3.21 21.22 -9.46
C LYS A 3 2.00 20.49 -8.87
N VAL A 4 1.44 21.12 -7.84
CA VAL A 4 0.18 20.72 -7.23
C VAL A 4 -0.85 21.83 -7.50
N LEU A 5 -1.84 21.49 -8.32
CA LEU A 5 -2.91 22.40 -8.72
C LEU A 5 -4.16 22.11 -7.89
N LEU A 6 -4.74 23.12 -7.27
CA LEU A 6 -5.93 22.99 -6.44
C LEU A 6 -7.09 23.80 -7.03
N ASN A 7 -8.29 23.26 -7.01
CA ASN A 7 -9.47 24.04 -7.39
C ASN A 7 -9.73 25.15 -6.36
N PRO A 8 -10.13 26.39 -6.76
CA PRO A 8 -10.41 27.48 -5.81
C PRO A 8 -11.49 27.17 -4.76
N LYS A 9 -12.32 26.14 -5.01
CA LYS A 9 -13.34 25.63 -4.07
C LYS A 9 -13.02 24.20 -3.61
N GLY A 10 -11.78 23.73 -3.87
CA GLY A 10 -11.28 22.44 -3.40
C GLY A 10 -10.64 22.55 -2.01
N MET A 11 -10.26 21.40 -1.48
CA MET A 11 -9.51 21.30 -0.22
C MET A 11 -8.42 20.26 -0.33
N ILE A 12 -7.39 20.37 0.48
CA ILE A 12 -6.42 19.31 0.76
C ILE A 12 -6.79 18.72 2.12
N GLU A 13 -7.14 17.43 2.13
CA GLU A 13 -7.48 16.71 3.36
C GLU A 13 -6.21 16.37 4.15
N TRP A 14 -5.67 17.41 4.83
CA TRP A 14 -4.46 17.29 5.64
C TRP A 14 -4.82 17.32 7.13
N ARG A 15 -5.06 16.13 7.71
CA ARG A 15 -5.60 15.96 9.08
C ARG A 15 -4.94 14.87 9.92
N GLY A 16 -3.85 14.27 9.44
CA GLY A 16 -3.23 13.13 10.10
C GLY A 16 -3.97 11.82 9.88
N ILE A 17 -3.60 10.81 10.66
CA ILE A 17 -4.18 9.47 10.60
C ILE A 17 -4.71 9.09 11.98
N ALA A 18 -5.94 8.59 12.03
CA ALA A 18 -6.57 8.12 13.25
C ALA A 18 -7.12 6.70 13.09
N SER A 19 -7.22 5.96 14.19
CA SER A 19 -7.90 4.68 14.28
C SER A 19 -8.96 4.74 15.37
N ALA A 20 -10.18 4.36 15.01
CA ALA A 20 -11.33 4.33 15.92
C ALA A 20 -12.04 2.97 15.81
N PRO A 21 -11.50 1.91 16.46
CA PRO A 21 -12.12 0.59 16.44
C PRO A 21 -13.43 0.59 17.21
N LEU A 22 -14.41 -0.15 16.69
CA LEU A 22 -15.68 -0.39 17.37
C LEU A 22 -15.60 -1.67 18.21
N PHE A 23 -16.22 -1.66 19.37
CA PHE A 23 -16.27 -2.80 20.30
C PHE A 23 -17.73 -3.27 20.45
N TYR A 24 -17.95 -4.55 20.23
CA TYR A 24 -19.30 -5.14 20.16
C TYR A 24 -19.63 -6.04 21.35
N LYS A 25 -18.71 -6.21 22.32
CA LYS A 25 -18.87 -7.11 23.45
C LYS A 25 -20.21 -6.91 24.17
N ASP A 26 -20.52 -5.67 24.56
CA ASP A 26 -21.75 -5.38 25.32
C ASP A 26 -23.03 -5.60 24.49
N LEU A 27 -22.96 -5.33 23.19
CA LEU A 27 -24.07 -5.62 22.28
C LEU A 27 -24.28 -7.12 22.15
N LEU A 28 -23.24 -7.91 21.97
CA LEU A 28 -23.32 -9.36 21.89
C LEU A 28 -23.89 -9.97 23.16
N GLN A 29 -23.45 -9.51 24.34
CA GLN A 29 -24.00 -9.94 25.64
C GLN A 29 -25.50 -9.65 25.78
N LYS A 30 -25.97 -8.47 25.33
CA LYS A 30 -27.40 -8.13 25.33
C LYS A 30 -28.23 -9.02 24.41
N LEU A 31 -27.60 -9.54 23.35
CA LEU A 31 -28.23 -10.48 22.41
C LEU A 31 -28.12 -11.95 22.87
N GLY A 32 -27.48 -12.22 24.02
CA GLY A 32 -27.22 -13.57 24.51
C GLY A 32 -26.16 -14.33 23.71
N ILE A 33 -25.31 -13.63 22.98
CA ILE A 33 -24.24 -14.24 22.17
C ILE A 33 -22.93 -14.21 22.96
N GLU A 34 -22.33 -15.38 23.14
CA GLU A 34 -21.00 -15.55 23.74
C GLU A 34 -19.98 -15.91 22.66
N MET A 35 -18.89 -15.15 22.60
CA MET A 35 -17.80 -15.39 21.67
C MET A 35 -16.71 -16.25 22.33
N GLN A 36 -16.46 -17.44 21.79
CA GLN A 36 -15.35 -18.29 22.20
C GLN A 36 -14.15 -18.02 21.30
N ILE A 37 -13.03 -17.56 21.90
CA ILE A 37 -11.85 -17.10 21.17
C ILE A 37 -10.66 -17.99 21.49
N PHE A 38 -10.01 -18.47 20.47
CA PHE A 38 -8.72 -19.17 20.55
C PHE A 38 -7.65 -18.29 19.88
N LYS A 39 -6.82 -17.64 20.69
CA LYS A 39 -5.71 -16.83 20.19
C LYS A 39 -4.40 -17.17 20.88
N VAL A 40 -3.30 -17.08 20.16
CA VAL A 40 -1.95 -17.24 20.69
C VAL A 40 -1.14 -15.98 20.37
N GLY A 41 -0.55 -15.39 21.39
CA GLY A 41 0.28 -14.18 21.27
C GLY A 41 -0.41 -12.88 21.70
N THR A 42 0.39 -12.00 22.30
CA THR A 42 -0.07 -10.74 22.93
C THR A 42 -0.65 -9.77 21.93
N TYR A 43 -0.06 -9.68 20.73
CA TYR A 43 -0.44 -8.73 19.69
C TYR A 43 -1.50 -9.24 18.69
N LYS A 44 -2.15 -10.37 19.00
CA LYS A 44 -3.28 -10.89 18.18
C LYS A 44 -4.59 -10.19 18.57
N SER A 45 -4.73 -8.93 18.17
CA SER A 45 -5.80 -8.02 18.61
C SER A 45 -7.07 -8.05 17.74
N ALA A 46 -7.07 -8.76 16.60
CA ALA A 46 -8.22 -8.80 15.67
C ALA A 46 -9.55 -9.26 16.32
N VAL A 47 -9.49 -9.98 17.43
CA VAL A 47 -10.66 -10.49 18.17
C VAL A 47 -11.11 -9.56 19.30
N GLU A 48 -10.35 -8.55 19.67
CA GLU A 48 -10.68 -7.63 20.76
C GLU A 48 -12.03 -6.90 20.58
N PRO A 49 -12.45 -6.51 19.36
CA PRO A 49 -13.78 -5.94 19.15
C PRO A 49 -14.93 -6.77 19.68
N PHE A 50 -14.76 -8.08 19.78
CA PHE A 50 -15.81 -9.01 20.24
C PHE A 50 -15.67 -9.40 21.71
N THR A 51 -14.51 -9.23 22.31
CA THR A 51 -14.19 -9.72 23.67
C THR A 51 -13.90 -8.63 24.68
N SER A 52 -13.65 -7.40 24.21
CA SER A 52 -13.28 -6.26 25.05
C SER A 52 -14.21 -5.09 24.83
N THR A 53 -14.23 -4.14 25.75
CA THR A 53 -14.97 -2.88 25.64
C THR A 53 -14.07 -1.72 25.22
N GLU A 54 -12.75 -1.94 25.27
CA GLU A 54 -11.73 -0.98 24.89
C GLU A 54 -10.49 -1.69 24.32
N MET A 55 -9.62 -0.92 23.71
CA MET A 55 -8.36 -1.39 23.14
C MET A 55 -7.37 -1.76 24.26
N SER A 56 -6.81 -2.96 24.19
CA SER A 56 -5.76 -3.38 25.13
C SER A 56 -4.49 -2.50 24.97
N PRO A 57 -3.64 -2.40 26.01
CA PRO A 57 -2.36 -1.69 25.92
C PRO A 57 -1.49 -2.19 24.77
N ALA A 58 -1.39 -3.50 24.55
CA ALA A 58 -0.62 -4.09 23.47
C ALA A 58 -1.17 -3.73 22.10
N ASN A 59 -2.51 -3.75 21.92
CA ASN A 59 -3.13 -3.32 20.68
C ASN A 59 -2.93 -1.83 20.45
N ARG A 60 -3.05 -1.00 21.49
CA ARG A 60 -2.80 0.45 21.39
C ARG A 60 -1.36 0.73 20.96
N GLU A 61 -0.39 0.06 21.56
CA GLU A 61 1.02 0.15 21.18
C GLU A 61 1.23 -0.17 19.70
N GLN A 62 0.69 -1.30 19.24
CA GLN A 62 0.81 -1.76 17.85
C GLN A 62 0.17 -0.77 16.87
N VAL A 63 -1.06 -0.33 17.15
CA VAL A 63 -1.78 0.62 16.29
C VAL A 63 -1.09 1.98 16.26
N THR A 64 -0.60 2.46 17.40
CA THR A 64 0.14 3.72 17.50
C THR A 64 1.43 3.65 16.69
N ALA A 65 2.22 2.60 16.84
CA ALA A 65 3.45 2.40 16.06
C ALA A 65 3.19 2.37 14.55
N PHE A 66 2.15 1.67 14.14
CA PHE A 66 1.72 1.59 12.74
C PHE A 66 1.29 2.95 12.18
N ILE A 67 0.42 3.69 12.90
CA ILE A 67 -0.06 5.01 12.47
C ILE A 67 1.09 6.01 12.39
N HIS A 68 1.96 6.05 13.40
CA HIS A 68 3.11 6.94 13.42
C HIS A 68 4.09 6.63 12.29
N SER A 69 4.33 5.35 11.99
CA SER A 69 5.19 4.95 10.86
C SER A 69 4.65 5.45 9.53
N ILE A 70 3.35 5.27 9.27
CA ILE A 70 2.73 5.75 8.02
C ILE A 70 2.75 7.28 7.95
N TRP A 71 2.34 7.95 9.03
CA TRP A 71 2.31 9.41 9.06
C TRP A 71 3.71 10.02 8.91
N GLY A 72 4.72 9.44 9.55
CA GLY A 72 6.12 9.82 9.39
C GLY A 72 6.58 9.75 7.93
N GLN A 73 6.32 8.64 7.25
CA GLN A 73 6.67 8.49 5.82
C GLN A 73 5.96 9.51 4.94
N VAL A 74 4.69 9.81 5.21
CA VAL A 74 3.93 10.83 4.46
C VAL A 74 4.52 12.22 4.68
N THR A 75 4.74 12.61 5.93
CA THR A 75 5.28 13.95 6.27
C THR A 75 6.71 14.14 5.79
N GLU A 76 7.58 13.13 5.91
CA GLU A 76 8.94 13.15 5.38
C GLU A 76 8.94 13.26 3.85
N GLY A 77 8.10 12.48 3.16
CA GLY A 77 7.97 12.54 1.70
C GLY A 77 7.48 13.90 1.21
N VAL A 78 6.49 14.49 1.88
CA VAL A 78 5.99 15.84 1.55
C VAL A 78 7.02 16.89 1.91
N SER A 79 7.67 16.79 3.06
CA SER A 79 8.76 17.68 3.49
C SER A 79 9.86 17.76 2.44
N ALA A 80 10.35 16.61 1.99
CA ALA A 80 11.38 16.52 0.96
C ALA A 80 10.94 17.12 -0.39
N SER A 81 9.69 16.85 -0.81
CA SER A 81 9.19 17.29 -2.12
C SER A 81 8.76 18.76 -2.16
N ARG A 82 8.36 19.33 -1.01
CA ARG A 82 7.83 20.69 -0.90
C ARG A 82 8.77 21.65 -0.16
N SER A 83 9.91 21.15 0.35
CA SER A 83 10.85 21.93 1.19
C SER A 83 10.17 22.56 2.41
N LEU A 84 9.24 21.82 3.03
CA LEU A 84 8.50 22.24 4.22
C LEU A 84 9.01 21.49 5.46
N PRO A 85 9.20 22.16 6.62
CA PRO A 85 9.54 21.47 7.86
C PRO A 85 8.45 20.48 8.28
N VAL A 86 8.83 19.29 8.77
CA VAL A 86 7.89 18.27 9.28
C VAL A 86 7.01 18.84 10.39
N ASP A 87 7.56 19.68 11.27
CA ASP A 87 6.80 20.33 12.34
C ASP A 87 5.69 21.23 11.81
N SER A 88 5.96 21.95 10.71
CA SER A 88 4.93 22.76 10.04
C SER A 88 3.82 21.88 9.47
N LEU A 89 4.17 20.75 8.87
CA LEU A 89 3.20 19.77 8.34
C LEU A 89 2.33 19.19 9.46
N ASN A 90 2.91 18.89 10.61
CA ASN A 90 2.16 18.45 11.78
C ASN A 90 1.21 19.56 12.29
N ALA A 91 1.70 20.79 12.42
CA ALA A 91 0.88 21.92 12.84
C ALA A 91 -0.29 22.20 11.86
N TYR A 92 -0.10 21.98 10.56
CA TYR A 92 -1.19 22.09 9.58
C TYR A 92 -2.24 21.00 9.76
N ALA A 93 -1.85 19.79 10.13
CA ALA A 93 -2.77 18.71 10.46
C ALA A 93 -3.55 19.01 11.74
N ASP A 94 -2.86 19.45 12.81
CA ASP A 94 -3.46 19.77 14.11
C ASP A 94 -4.50 20.87 14.05
N ARG A 95 -4.26 21.91 13.22
CA ARG A 95 -5.24 22.98 12.99
C ARG A 95 -6.36 22.60 12.02
N MET A 96 -6.36 21.37 11.50
CA MET A 96 -7.39 20.89 10.57
C MET A 96 -7.48 21.75 9.31
N LEU A 97 -6.36 21.93 8.61
CA LEU A 97 -6.22 22.80 7.43
C LEU A 97 -7.32 22.55 6.36
N MET A 98 -7.87 21.35 6.31
CA MET A 98 -8.95 20.98 5.38
C MET A 98 -10.22 21.84 5.51
N PHE A 99 -10.44 22.52 6.64
CA PHE A 99 -11.60 23.40 6.86
C PHE A 99 -11.33 24.87 6.53
N TYR A 100 -10.11 25.19 6.08
CA TYR A 100 -9.75 26.54 5.68
C TYR A 100 -9.99 26.74 4.17
N PRO A 101 -10.07 27.99 3.70
CA PRO A 101 -10.14 28.28 2.27
C PRO A 101 -8.95 27.69 1.50
N ALA A 102 -9.15 27.39 0.21
CA ALA A 102 -8.11 26.78 -0.63
C ALA A 102 -6.81 27.62 -0.71
N GLU A 103 -6.93 28.94 -0.55
CA GLU A 103 -5.84 29.91 -0.51
C GLU A 103 -4.82 29.59 0.61
N GLU A 104 -5.30 29.07 1.75
CA GLU A 104 -4.43 28.65 2.86
C GLU A 104 -3.50 27.49 2.45
N SER A 105 -3.98 26.57 1.61
CA SER A 105 -3.15 25.46 1.11
C SER A 105 -2.00 25.96 0.23
N VAL A 106 -2.20 27.07 -0.50
CA VAL A 106 -1.14 27.73 -1.28
C VAL A 106 -0.18 28.48 -0.36
N GLN A 107 -0.70 29.23 0.61
CA GLN A 107 0.12 29.98 1.58
C GLN A 107 0.98 29.03 2.41
N CYS A 108 0.46 27.87 2.78
CA CYS A 108 1.18 26.81 3.48
C CYS A 108 2.18 26.06 2.60
N GLY A 109 2.21 26.29 1.28
CA GLY A 109 3.11 25.62 0.35
C GLY A 109 2.70 24.18 -0.01
N LEU A 110 1.51 23.71 0.38
CA LEU A 110 0.99 22.40 0.02
C LEU A 110 0.44 22.36 -1.42
N ALA A 111 -0.06 23.48 -1.93
CA ALA A 111 -0.41 23.67 -3.33
C ALA A 111 0.41 24.79 -3.95
N ASP A 112 0.56 24.79 -5.27
CA ASP A 112 1.31 25.82 -6.00
C ASP A 112 0.40 26.92 -6.54
N THR A 113 -0.82 26.58 -6.94
CA THR A 113 -1.76 27.55 -7.49
C THR A 113 -3.19 27.04 -7.43
N LEU A 114 -4.12 28.00 -7.44
CA LEU A 114 -5.54 27.72 -7.55
C LEU A 114 -5.97 27.88 -9.00
N ILE A 115 -6.63 26.86 -9.55
CA ILE A 115 -7.03 26.83 -10.95
C ILE A 115 -8.31 26.01 -11.15
N TYR A 116 -9.20 26.50 -12.00
CA TYR A 116 -10.36 25.71 -12.42
C TYR A 116 -9.98 24.63 -13.44
N ARG A 117 -10.68 23.51 -13.41
CA ARG A 117 -10.40 22.36 -14.28
C ARG A 117 -10.33 22.71 -15.76
N ASN A 118 -11.17 23.64 -16.20
CA ASN A 118 -11.22 24.03 -17.61
C ASN A 118 -9.95 24.77 -18.06
N ASP A 119 -9.26 25.43 -17.14
CA ASP A 119 -8.09 26.26 -17.44
C ASP A 119 -6.77 25.44 -17.36
N VAL A 120 -6.81 24.26 -16.74
CA VAL A 120 -5.62 23.40 -16.57
C VAL A 120 -4.94 23.09 -17.91
N ARG A 121 -5.73 22.86 -18.96
CA ARG A 121 -5.15 22.55 -20.28
C ARG A 121 -4.34 23.71 -20.84
N ASN A 122 -4.82 24.94 -20.72
CA ASN A 122 -4.12 26.14 -21.18
C ASN A 122 -2.91 26.45 -20.30
N TYR A 123 -3.04 26.23 -18.98
CA TYR A 123 -1.91 26.30 -18.06
C TYR A 123 -0.78 25.32 -18.46
N LEU A 124 -1.09 24.07 -18.80
CA LEU A 124 -0.10 23.08 -19.22
C LEU A 124 0.54 23.42 -20.59
N LYS A 125 -0.20 24.04 -21.51
CA LYS A 125 0.35 24.50 -22.80
C LYS A 125 1.46 25.53 -22.62
N GLN A 126 1.35 26.42 -21.63
CA GLN A 126 2.39 27.42 -21.31
C GLN A 126 3.72 26.75 -20.86
N TRP A 127 3.64 25.56 -20.28
CA TRP A 127 4.83 24.84 -19.81
C TRP A 127 5.62 24.16 -20.93
N VAL A 128 4.99 23.97 -22.08
CA VAL A 128 5.58 23.31 -23.25
C VAL A 128 5.62 24.27 -24.45
N ASP A 129 5.56 25.57 -24.18
CA ASP A 129 5.64 26.65 -25.18
C ASP A 129 4.64 26.51 -26.34
N LEU A 130 3.44 26.03 -26.06
CA LEU A 130 2.34 25.89 -27.00
C LEU A 130 1.39 27.08 -26.96
N LYS A 131 0.86 27.48 -28.12
CA LYS A 131 -0.19 28.49 -28.21
C LYS A 131 -1.53 27.93 -27.74
N GLU A 132 -2.47 28.86 -27.45
CA GLU A 132 -3.79 28.50 -26.96
C GLU A 132 -4.56 27.56 -27.91
N ASP A 133 -4.44 27.77 -29.22
CA ASP A 133 -5.10 26.94 -30.25
C ASP A 133 -4.38 25.62 -30.54
N ASP A 134 -3.15 25.44 -30.09
CA ASP A 134 -2.38 24.22 -30.33
C ASP A 134 -2.95 23.03 -29.56
N ARG A 135 -2.80 21.85 -30.11
CA ARG A 135 -3.17 20.61 -29.44
C ARG A 135 -2.11 20.22 -28.41
N LEU A 136 -2.49 20.11 -27.13
CA LEU A 136 -1.61 19.58 -26.10
C LEU A 136 -1.30 18.09 -26.38
N PRO A 137 -0.02 17.69 -26.58
CA PRO A 137 0.35 16.29 -26.73
C PRO A 137 0.22 15.57 -25.38
N VAL A 138 -0.66 14.58 -25.31
CA VAL A 138 -0.91 13.79 -24.09
C VAL A 138 -0.66 12.32 -24.40
N LEU A 139 0.04 11.64 -23.50
CA LEU A 139 0.18 10.18 -23.51
C LEU A 139 -0.70 9.58 -22.43
N GLY A 140 -1.50 8.60 -22.79
CA GLY A 140 -2.27 7.81 -21.81
C GLY A 140 -1.41 6.70 -21.17
N LEU A 141 -1.92 6.10 -20.10
CA LEU A 141 -1.25 4.97 -19.46
C LEU A 141 -1.01 3.81 -20.43
N ASN A 142 -1.94 3.53 -21.34
CA ASN A 142 -1.79 2.49 -22.34
C ASN A 142 -0.66 2.78 -23.33
N ASP A 143 -0.42 4.03 -23.66
CA ASP A 143 0.70 4.44 -24.52
C ASP A 143 2.03 4.23 -23.78
N MET A 144 2.04 4.47 -22.47
CA MET A 144 3.23 4.26 -21.61
C MET A 144 3.61 2.79 -21.45
N ILE A 145 2.67 1.85 -21.54
CA ILE A 145 2.95 0.40 -21.48
C ILE A 145 3.85 -0.02 -22.64
N ASN A 146 3.69 0.62 -23.80
CA ASN A 146 4.44 0.31 -25.02
C ASN A 146 5.78 1.04 -25.13
N VAL A 147 6.13 1.92 -24.19
CA VAL A 147 7.42 2.60 -24.18
C VAL A 147 8.52 1.59 -23.89
N LYS A 148 9.42 1.38 -24.86
CA LYS A 148 10.59 0.51 -24.68
C LYS A 148 11.48 1.09 -23.58
N LYS A 149 11.56 0.39 -22.46
CA LYS A 149 12.52 0.74 -21.41
C LYS A 149 13.94 0.53 -21.97
N ASN A 150 14.73 1.59 -22.04
CA ASN A 150 16.17 1.49 -22.29
C ASN A 150 16.87 0.94 -21.03
N MET A 151 16.52 -0.28 -20.64
CA MET A 151 17.23 -0.97 -19.56
C MET A 151 18.47 -1.66 -20.14
N PRO A 152 19.64 -1.53 -19.48
CA PRO A 152 20.80 -2.32 -19.86
C PRO A 152 20.40 -3.81 -19.85
N LYS A 153 20.56 -4.47 -20.98
CA LYS A 153 20.36 -5.93 -21.04
C LYS A 153 21.54 -6.59 -20.35
N ASP A 154 21.27 -7.24 -19.24
CA ASP A 154 22.23 -8.17 -18.67
C ASP A 154 22.45 -9.33 -19.66
N LYS A 155 23.70 -9.52 -20.06
CA LYS A 155 24.10 -10.60 -20.97
C LYS A 155 24.63 -11.83 -20.24
N SER A 156 24.63 -11.82 -18.90
CA SER A 156 25.15 -12.93 -18.09
C SER A 156 24.29 -14.21 -18.19
N GLY A 157 23.05 -14.07 -18.60
CA GLY A 157 22.06 -15.17 -18.55
C GLY A 157 21.58 -15.51 -17.15
N ASN A 158 22.10 -14.83 -16.10
CA ASN A 158 21.66 -15.07 -14.72
C ASN A 158 20.35 -14.36 -14.42
N ILE A 159 19.42 -15.08 -13.81
CA ILE A 159 18.09 -14.56 -13.46
C ILE A 159 17.95 -14.49 -11.95
N VAL A 160 17.49 -13.36 -11.42
CA VAL A 160 16.90 -13.26 -10.10
C VAL A 160 15.40 -13.23 -10.27
N ALA A 161 14.72 -14.29 -9.81
CA ALA A 161 13.27 -14.39 -9.93
C ALA A 161 12.59 -13.67 -8.77
N VAL A 162 11.61 -12.80 -9.07
CA VAL A 162 10.73 -12.21 -8.05
C VAL A 162 9.36 -12.87 -8.16
N TYR A 163 8.97 -13.60 -7.13
CA TYR A 163 7.67 -14.24 -7.04
C TYR A 163 6.73 -13.42 -6.16
N TYR A 164 5.65 -12.95 -6.74
CA TYR A 164 4.63 -12.16 -6.03
C TYR A 164 3.53 -13.09 -5.50
N ALA A 165 3.42 -13.20 -4.18
CA ALA A 165 2.36 -13.89 -3.48
C ALA A 165 1.44 -12.85 -2.82
N SER A 166 0.30 -12.56 -3.45
CA SER A 166 -0.62 -11.51 -2.99
C SER A 166 -2.04 -12.04 -2.82
N GLY A 167 -2.69 -11.65 -1.73
CA GLY A 167 -4.07 -12.04 -1.41
C GLY A 167 -4.19 -13.09 -0.31
N GLU A 168 -5.40 -13.63 -0.13
CA GLU A 168 -5.69 -14.67 0.85
C GLU A 168 -5.04 -16.00 0.47
N ILE A 169 -4.58 -16.75 1.47
CA ILE A 169 -3.96 -18.08 1.28
C ILE A 169 -5.04 -19.16 1.31
N THR A 170 -5.15 -19.91 0.21
CA THR A 170 -6.10 -21.03 0.05
C THR A 170 -5.38 -22.32 -0.32
N ASP A 171 -6.01 -23.48 -0.03
CA ASP A 171 -5.41 -24.78 -0.33
C ASP A 171 -5.43 -25.09 -1.82
N TYR A 172 -6.54 -24.80 -2.48
CA TYR A 172 -6.78 -25.05 -3.89
C TYR A 172 -7.72 -24.01 -4.49
N SER A 173 -7.64 -23.82 -5.80
CA SER A 173 -8.61 -23.03 -6.53
C SER A 173 -9.91 -23.83 -6.70
N GLY A 174 -10.98 -23.38 -6.05
CA GLY A 174 -12.32 -23.88 -6.36
C GLY A 174 -12.77 -23.46 -7.76
N SER A 175 -13.73 -24.16 -8.33
CA SER A 175 -14.26 -23.92 -9.68
C SER A 175 -14.90 -22.54 -9.89
N SER A 176 -15.04 -21.75 -8.84
CA SER A 176 -15.60 -20.37 -8.85
C SER A 176 -14.68 -19.32 -8.22
N ALA A 177 -13.50 -19.71 -7.72
CA ALA A 177 -12.54 -18.73 -7.21
C ALA A 177 -11.85 -18.08 -8.41
N SER A 178 -11.94 -16.76 -8.51
CA SER A 178 -11.05 -15.96 -9.32
C SER A 178 -9.62 -16.41 -9.03
N GLU A 179 -8.75 -16.46 -10.05
CA GLU A 179 -7.32 -16.79 -9.88
C GLU A 179 -6.55 -15.79 -8.98
N GLU A 180 -7.28 -14.92 -8.30
CA GLU A 180 -6.79 -13.89 -7.41
C GLU A 180 -6.59 -14.48 -6.01
N GLY A 181 -5.33 -14.56 -5.61
CA GLY A 181 -4.93 -15.06 -4.29
C GLY A 181 -3.71 -15.96 -4.31
N ILE A 182 -3.32 -16.41 -3.12
CA ILE A 182 -2.19 -17.32 -2.91
C ILE A 182 -2.74 -18.75 -2.84
N VAL A 183 -2.81 -19.43 -3.98
CA VAL A 183 -3.23 -20.82 -4.03
C VAL A 183 -2.05 -21.73 -3.72
N GLY A 184 -2.09 -22.45 -2.60
CA GLY A 184 -0.97 -23.25 -2.08
C GLY A 184 -0.38 -24.20 -3.11
N THR A 185 -1.22 -24.99 -3.81
CA THR A 185 -0.79 -25.95 -4.84
C THR A 185 -0.10 -25.27 -6.04
N LYS A 186 -0.54 -24.08 -6.43
CA LYS A 186 0.08 -23.30 -7.51
C LYS A 186 1.45 -22.76 -7.08
N VAL A 187 1.53 -22.15 -5.90
CA VAL A 187 2.79 -21.59 -5.36
C VAL A 187 3.85 -22.69 -5.24
N ILE A 188 3.51 -23.82 -4.66
CA ILE A 188 4.44 -24.96 -4.51
C ILE A 188 4.98 -25.42 -5.86
N ARG A 189 4.10 -25.58 -6.84
CA ARG A 189 4.49 -25.96 -8.20
C ARG A 189 5.45 -24.95 -8.83
N ASP A 190 5.16 -23.65 -8.66
CA ASP A 190 5.96 -22.58 -9.25
C ASP A 190 7.31 -22.46 -8.54
N LEU A 191 7.37 -22.58 -7.21
CA LEU A 191 8.63 -22.63 -6.45
C LEU A 191 9.51 -23.84 -6.86
N ARG A 192 8.92 -24.99 -7.13
CA ARG A 192 9.65 -26.15 -7.65
C ARG A 192 10.26 -25.89 -9.03
N LYS A 193 9.50 -25.26 -9.94
CA LYS A 193 10.04 -24.84 -11.24
C LYS A 193 11.21 -23.88 -11.11
N LEU A 194 11.12 -22.90 -10.18
CA LEU A 194 12.22 -21.98 -9.91
C LEU A 194 13.44 -22.68 -9.30
N LYS A 195 13.21 -23.71 -8.48
CA LYS A 195 14.25 -24.56 -7.88
C LYS A 195 15.05 -25.31 -8.95
N ASP A 196 14.35 -25.83 -9.96
CA ASP A 196 14.94 -26.72 -10.97
C ASP A 196 15.43 -25.97 -12.23
N ASN A 197 15.19 -24.66 -12.34
CA ASN A 197 15.68 -23.84 -13.46
C ASN A 197 17.11 -23.33 -13.17
N ASP A 198 18.08 -23.83 -13.88
CA ASP A 198 19.50 -23.48 -13.67
C ASP A 198 19.85 -22.04 -14.00
N ASP A 199 19.07 -21.32 -14.81
CA ASP A 199 19.26 -19.91 -15.10
C ASP A 199 18.89 -19.03 -13.91
N VAL A 200 17.98 -19.49 -13.05
CA VAL A 200 17.55 -18.77 -11.83
C VAL A 200 18.62 -18.96 -10.75
N LYS A 201 19.30 -17.89 -10.38
CA LYS A 201 20.39 -17.90 -9.38
C LYS A 201 19.94 -17.53 -7.97
N ALA A 202 18.87 -16.76 -7.85
CA ALA A 202 18.26 -16.39 -6.55
C ALA A 202 16.76 -16.13 -6.72
N VAL A 203 16.01 -16.23 -5.62
CA VAL A 203 14.57 -15.95 -5.60
C VAL A 203 14.24 -14.95 -4.52
N VAL A 204 13.44 -13.94 -4.86
CA VAL A 204 12.79 -13.02 -3.92
C VAL A 204 11.32 -13.40 -3.87
N LEU A 205 10.85 -13.82 -2.70
CA LEU A 205 9.43 -14.11 -2.47
C LEU A 205 8.78 -12.90 -1.78
N ARG A 206 8.02 -12.12 -2.52
CA ARG A 206 7.29 -10.96 -1.97
C ARG A 206 5.90 -11.39 -1.54
N VAL A 207 5.68 -11.44 -0.22
CA VAL A 207 4.39 -11.82 0.37
C VAL A 207 3.61 -10.56 0.77
N ASN A 208 2.36 -10.47 0.30
CA ASN A 208 1.39 -9.45 0.69
C ASN A 208 0.04 -10.13 0.95
N SER A 209 -0.17 -10.60 2.18
CA SER A 209 -1.30 -11.45 2.53
C SER A 209 -1.84 -11.13 3.93
N PRO A 210 -3.17 -11.13 4.12
CA PRO A 210 -3.79 -11.08 5.44
C PRO A 210 -3.69 -12.43 6.18
N GLY A 211 -3.26 -13.50 5.51
CA GLY A 211 -3.26 -14.87 5.99
C GLY A 211 -4.24 -15.74 5.23
N GLY A 212 -4.70 -16.83 5.86
CA GLY A 212 -5.64 -17.80 5.28
C GLY A 212 -5.41 -19.21 5.81
N SER A 213 -5.43 -20.23 4.94
CA SER A 213 -5.22 -21.63 5.32
C SER A 213 -3.86 -21.86 5.97
N ALA A 214 -3.88 -22.34 7.22
CA ALA A 214 -2.67 -22.76 7.92
C ALA A 214 -1.99 -23.95 7.24
N PHE A 215 -2.79 -24.87 6.70
CA PHE A 215 -2.29 -26.04 5.97
C PHE A 215 -1.53 -25.63 4.71
N ALA A 216 -2.13 -24.77 3.86
CA ALA A 216 -1.46 -24.28 2.66
C ALA A 216 -0.19 -23.48 3.00
N SER A 217 -0.23 -22.66 4.06
CA SER A 217 0.93 -21.89 4.53
C SER A 217 2.10 -22.80 4.90
N GLU A 218 1.83 -23.89 5.63
CA GLU A 218 2.83 -24.86 6.02
C GLU A 218 3.43 -25.57 4.78
N GLN A 219 2.61 -25.94 3.82
CA GLN A 219 3.08 -26.57 2.59
C GLN A 219 3.94 -25.62 1.74
N ILE A 220 3.56 -24.35 1.67
CA ILE A 220 4.36 -23.31 0.99
C ILE A 220 5.69 -23.12 1.73
N TRP A 221 5.68 -23.00 3.05
CA TRP A 221 6.89 -22.89 3.86
C TRP A 221 7.85 -24.05 3.61
N HIS A 222 7.35 -25.28 3.56
CA HIS A 222 8.16 -26.45 3.24
C HIS A 222 8.80 -26.33 1.84
N ALA A 223 8.03 -25.92 0.83
CA ALA A 223 8.55 -25.70 -0.52
C ALA A 223 9.63 -24.58 -0.57
N VAL A 224 9.47 -23.52 0.21
CA VAL A 224 10.50 -22.48 0.37
C VAL A 224 11.76 -23.04 1.01
N LYS A 225 11.64 -23.87 2.04
CA LYS A 225 12.80 -24.56 2.64
C LYS A 225 13.52 -25.44 1.64
N GLU A 226 12.80 -26.22 0.84
CA GLU A 226 13.40 -27.01 -0.22
C GLU A 226 14.12 -26.15 -1.28
N LEU A 227 13.51 -25.03 -1.72
CA LEU A 227 14.12 -24.09 -2.64
C LEU A 227 15.42 -23.52 -2.06
N LYS A 228 15.41 -23.14 -0.77
CA LYS A 228 16.56 -22.59 -0.05
C LYS A 228 17.76 -23.53 0.00
N THR A 229 17.58 -24.86 -0.12
CA THR A 229 18.70 -25.80 -0.18
C THR A 229 19.54 -25.69 -1.46
N LYS A 230 18.95 -25.17 -2.54
CA LYS A 230 19.62 -25.04 -3.84
C LYS A 230 19.96 -23.59 -4.23
N LYS A 231 19.17 -22.62 -3.74
CA LYS A 231 19.28 -21.22 -4.18
C LYS A 231 19.07 -20.26 -3.00
N PRO A 232 19.75 -19.10 -2.99
CA PRO A 232 19.42 -18.02 -2.05
C PRO A 232 17.96 -17.59 -2.20
N VAL A 233 17.24 -17.48 -1.06
CA VAL A 233 15.86 -17.01 -1.00
C VAL A 233 15.76 -15.89 0.02
N ILE A 234 15.15 -14.77 -0.39
CA ILE A 234 14.76 -13.64 0.45
C ILE A 234 13.23 -13.58 0.48
N VAL A 235 12.65 -13.39 1.64
CA VAL A 235 11.21 -13.22 1.85
C VAL A 235 10.96 -11.83 2.41
#